data_b51dd92130fba4224737f62f7f28b433
#
_entry.id   b51dd92130fba4224737f62f7f28b433
#
_cell.length_a   1.000
_cell.length_b   1.000
_cell.length_c   1.000
_cell.angle_alpha   90.00
_cell.angle_beta   90.00
_cell.angle_gamma   90.00
#
_symmetry.space_group_name_H-M   'P 1'
#
loop_
_entity.id
_entity.type
_entity.pdbx_description
1 polymer ?
#
loop_
_entity_poly.entity_id
_entity_poly.type
_entity_poly.pdbx_seq_one_letter_code
_entity_poly.pdbx_strand_id
1 'polypeptide(L)'
;MILVDTSVWVFHLRETQPGLVELLNEGKVACHPFILGEFACGNVRNRTTILPLLEALPKAVLVEHEEVLAFIENHDLMGKGLGYIDVHLLASAVLTGLPLWTLDKKLKKAAEGLHCEYR
;
A
#
# COMPACT_ATOMS: atom_id res chain seq x y z
N MET A 1 4.04 2.10 -12.15
CA MET A 1 3.51 1.18 -11.12
C MET A 1 2.90 1.95 -9.98
N ILE A 2 1.79 1.51 -9.48
CA ILE A 2 1.08 2.13 -8.36
C ILE A 2 1.03 1.12 -7.23
N LEU A 3 1.47 1.51 -6.04
CA LEU A 3 1.33 0.68 -4.84
C LEU A 3 -0.06 0.93 -4.26
N VAL A 4 -0.88 -0.12 -4.20
CA VAL A 4 -2.29 -0.03 -3.78
C VAL A 4 -2.43 -0.59 -2.38
N ASP A 5 -2.85 0.27 -1.44
CA ASP A 5 -3.05 -0.09 -0.04
C ASP A 5 -4.26 -1.01 0.17
N THR A 6 -4.24 -1.75 1.28
CA THR A 6 -5.31 -2.66 1.68
C THR A 6 -6.68 -1.98 1.67
N SER A 7 -6.76 -0.72 2.11
CA SER A 7 -8.03 0.03 2.15
C SER A 7 -8.70 0.12 0.79
N VAL A 8 -7.92 0.30 -0.26
CA VAL A 8 -8.44 0.37 -1.64
C VAL A 8 -8.93 -1.00 -2.09
N TRP A 9 -8.16 -2.07 -1.79
CA TRP A 9 -8.57 -3.43 -2.14
C TRP A 9 -9.87 -3.83 -1.46
N VAL A 10 -9.99 -3.53 -0.16
CA VAL A 10 -11.20 -3.84 0.60
C VAL A 10 -12.41 -3.11 0.03
N PHE A 11 -12.26 -1.84 -0.31
CA PHE A 11 -13.32 -1.08 -0.96
C PHE A 11 -13.70 -1.69 -2.31
N HIS A 12 -12.70 -2.03 -3.12
CA HIS A 12 -12.91 -2.61 -4.44
C HIS A 12 -13.71 -3.92 -4.37
N LEU A 13 -13.49 -4.74 -3.35
CA LEU A 13 -14.23 -5.99 -3.18
C LEU A 13 -15.68 -5.77 -2.78
N ARG A 14 -16.00 -4.64 -2.18
CA ARG A 14 -17.39 -4.26 -1.87
C ARG A 14 -18.06 -3.62 -3.07
N GLU A 15 -17.34 -2.74 -3.73
CA GLU A 15 -17.83 -1.95 -4.84
C GLU A 15 -16.70 -1.76 -5.83
N THR A 16 -16.83 -2.38 -7.00
CA THR A 16 -15.80 -2.36 -8.02
C THR A 16 -15.34 -0.94 -8.32
N GLN A 17 -14.02 -0.74 -8.27
CA GLN A 17 -13.39 0.53 -8.56
C GLN A 17 -12.85 0.53 -10.00
N PRO A 18 -13.50 1.26 -10.93
CA PRO A 18 -13.08 1.24 -12.35
C PRO A 18 -11.63 1.68 -12.54
N GLY A 19 -11.15 2.63 -11.75
CA GLY A 19 -9.76 3.07 -11.83
C GLY A 19 -8.77 1.97 -11.49
N LEU A 20 -9.08 1.14 -10.52
CA LEU A 20 -8.23 0.01 -10.15
C LEU A 20 -8.27 -1.07 -11.22
N VAL A 21 -9.45 -1.37 -11.77
CA VAL A 21 -9.60 -2.33 -12.87
C VAL A 21 -8.73 -1.93 -14.05
N GLU A 22 -8.77 -0.66 -14.42
CA GLU A 22 -7.97 -0.12 -15.52
C GLU A 22 -6.47 -0.30 -15.27
N LEU A 23 -6.00 0.05 -14.08
CA LEU A 23 -4.59 -0.13 -13.71
C LEU A 23 -4.17 -1.60 -13.73
N LEU A 24 -5.03 -2.49 -13.23
CA LEU A 24 -4.76 -3.92 -13.26
C LEU A 24 -4.65 -4.45 -14.70
N ASN A 25 -5.55 -4.02 -15.56
CA ASN A 25 -5.53 -4.43 -16.99
C ASN A 25 -4.29 -3.92 -17.70
N GLU A 26 -3.74 -2.78 -17.27
CA GLU A 26 -2.53 -2.21 -17.84
C GLU A 26 -1.25 -2.74 -17.19
N GLY A 27 -1.35 -3.63 -16.21
CA GLY A 27 -0.19 -4.17 -15.50
C GLY A 27 0.54 -3.14 -14.64
N LYS A 28 -0.17 -2.14 -14.13
CA LYS A 28 0.41 -1.02 -13.40
C LYS A 28 0.20 -1.07 -11.88
N VAL A 29 -0.17 -2.22 -11.33
CA VAL A 29 -0.43 -2.35 -9.89
C VAL A 29 0.66 -3.18 -9.24
N ALA A 30 1.22 -2.65 -8.15
CA ALA A 30 2.15 -3.36 -7.29
C ALA A 30 1.48 -3.69 -5.95
N CYS A 31 1.85 -4.82 -5.37
CA CYS A 31 1.48 -5.21 -4.03
C CYS A 31 2.70 -5.11 -3.12
N HIS A 32 2.48 -5.18 -1.82
CA HIS A 32 3.55 -5.18 -0.82
C HIS A 32 3.39 -6.43 0.04
N PRO A 33 4.49 -7.06 0.50
CA PRO A 33 4.37 -8.25 1.37
C PRO A 33 3.47 -8.03 2.60
N PHE A 34 3.50 -6.83 3.20
CA PHE A 34 2.69 -6.53 4.36
C PHE A 34 1.21 -6.29 4.02
N ILE A 35 0.92 -5.79 2.82
CA ILE A 35 -0.46 -5.70 2.33
C ILE A 35 -1.02 -7.12 2.16
N LEU A 36 -0.24 -7.99 1.56
CA LEU A 36 -0.63 -9.39 1.40
C LEU A 36 -0.88 -10.04 2.76
N GLY A 37 0.01 -9.79 3.73
CA GLY A 37 -0.12 -10.29 5.10
C GLY A 37 -1.38 -9.78 5.81
N GLU A 38 -1.66 -8.48 5.72
CA GLU A 38 -2.88 -7.90 6.29
C GLU A 38 -4.13 -8.52 5.68
N PHE A 39 -4.11 -8.69 4.36
CA PHE A 39 -5.23 -9.29 3.64
C PHE A 39 -5.43 -10.75 4.07
N ALA A 40 -4.34 -11.48 4.26
CA ALA A 40 -4.37 -12.87 4.71
C ALA A 40 -4.95 -13.03 6.11
N CYS A 41 -4.72 -12.05 6.99
CA CYS A 41 -5.26 -12.02 8.36
C CYS A 41 -6.75 -11.67 8.40
N GLY A 42 -7.26 -11.03 7.36
CA GLY A 42 -8.65 -10.62 7.31
C GLY A 42 -9.59 -11.74 6.93
N ASN A 43 -10.88 -11.60 7.28
CA ASN A 43 -11.93 -12.52 6.88
C ASN A 43 -12.67 -11.94 5.67
N VAL A 44 -12.01 -11.91 4.53
CA VAL A 44 -12.52 -11.30 3.31
C VAL A 44 -13.30 -12.33 2.50
N ARG A 45 -14.39 -11.90 1.88
CA ARG A 45 -15.13 -12.76 0.96
C ARG A 45 -14.22 -13.17 -0.21
N ASN A 46 -14.30 -14.44 -0.61
CA ASN A 46 -13.46 -14.98 -1.69
C ASN A 46 -11.96 -14.91 -1.41
N ARG A 47 -11.58 -14.96 -0.15
CA ARG A 47 -10.18 -14.89 0.28
C ARG A 47 -9.29 -15.88 -0.47
N THR A 48 -9.75 -17.12 -0.62
CA THR A 48 -8.99 -18.18 -1.30
C THR A 48 -8.77 -17.90 -2.79
N THR A 49 -9.63 -17.11 -3.42
CA THR A 49 -9.49 -16.70 -4.81
C THR A 49 -8.61 -15.44 -4.94
N ILE A 50 -8.78 -14.50 -4.01
CA ILE A 50 -8.12 -13.19 -4.09
C ILE A 50 -6.64 -13.26 -3.71
N LEU A 51 -6.29 -14.02 -2.66
CA LEU A 51 -4.89 -14.09 -2.19
C LEU A 51 -3.90 -14.52 -3.28
N PRO A 52 -4.16 -15.58 -4.05
CA PRO A 52 -3.23 -15.96 -5.14
C PRO A 52 -3.09 -14.87 -6.21
N LEU A 53 -4.16 -14.13 -6.48
CA LEU A 53 -4.12 -13.03 -7.46
C LEU A 53 -3.25 -11.88 -6.97
N LEU A 54 -3.38 -11.50 -5.69
CA LEU A 54 -2.52 -10.48 -5.09
C LEU A 54 -1.07 -10.93 -5.02
N GLU A 55 -0.86 -12.20 -4.70
CA GLU A 55 0.49 -12.77 -4.64
C GLU A 55 1.18 -12.77 -6.00
N ALA A 56 0.42 -12.88 -7.08
CA ALA A 56 0.95 -12.86 -8.44
C ALA A 56 1.34 -11.47 -8.93
N LEU A 57 0.89 -10.41 -8.25
CA LEU A 57 1.25 -9.04 -8.64
C LEU A 57 2.73 -8.76 -8.34
N PRO A 58 3.36 -7.85 -9.10
CA PRO A 58 4.70 -7.37 -8.75
C PRO A 58 4.73 -6.85 -7.32
N LYS A 59 5.84 -7.10 -6.62
CA LYS A 59 5.99 -6.69 -5.22
C LYS A 59 6.84 -5.43 -5.12
N ALA A 60 6.38 -4.47 -4.31
CA ALA A 60 7.22 -3.36 -3.90
C ALA A 60 8.36 -3.88 -3.01
N VAL A 61 9.46 -3.15 -3.00
CA VAL A 61 10.62 -3.53 -2.20
C VAL A 61 10.27 -3.47 -0.71
N LEU A 62 10.58 -4.53 0.03
CA LEU A 62 10.47 -4.55 1.47
C LEU A 62 11.71 -3.87 2.06
N VAL A 63 11.51 -2.68 2.62
CA VAL A 63 12.59 -1.93 3.24
C VAL A 63 12.94 -2.57 4.60
N GLU A 64 14.22 -2.63 4.91
CA GLU A 64 14.66 -3.22 6.17
C GLU A 64 14.23 -2.38 7.37
N HIS A 65 14.05 -3.06 8.51
CA HIS A 65 13.58 -2.43 9.75
C HIS A 65 14.40 -1.20 10.16
N GLU A 66 15.71 -1.32 10.13
CA GLU A 66 16.60 -0.20 10.51
C GLU A 66 16.42 1.01 9.60
N GLU A 67 16.23 0.78 8.31
CA GLU A 67 15.98 1.86 7.36
C GLU A 67 14.62 2.50 7.58
N VAL A 68 13.62 1.70 7.95
CA VAL A 68 12.30 2.22 8.27
C VAL A 68 12.36 3.10 9.52
N LEU A 69 13.10 2.70 10.56
CA LEU A 69 13.26 3.52 11.74
C LEU A 69 13.95 4.84 11.41
N ALA A 70 14.99 4.80 10.57
CA ALA A 70 15.66 6.03 10.11
C ALA A 70 14.71 6.91 9.28
N PHE A 71 13.87 6.29 8.46
CA PHE A 71 12.88 6.98 7.64
C PHE A 71 11.87 7.75 8.51
N ILE A 72 11.41 7.14 9.61
CA ILE A 72 10.51 7.78 10.55
C ILE A 72 11.15 9.05 11.13
N GLU A 73 12.41 8.95 11.57
CA GLU A 73 13.13 10.09 12.13
C GLU A 73 13.40 11.19 11.09
N ASN A 74 13.85 10.79 9.90
CA ASN A 74 14.19 11.73 8.84
C ASN A 74 13.01 12.54 8.33
N HIS A 75 11.80 11.99 8.41
CA HIS A 75 10.59 12.62 7.90
C HIS A 75 9.61 13.04 8.99
N ASP A 76 10.02 12.97 10.27
CA ASP A 76 9.21 13.39 11.41
C ASP A 76 7.82 12.75 11.40
N LEU A 77 7.77 11.43 11.21
CA LEU A 77 6.50 10.70 11.10
C LEU A 77 5.91 10.26 12.43
N MET A 78 6.63 10.47 13.53
CA MET A 78 6.15 10.10 14.86
C MET A 78 4.93 10.94 15.26
N GLY A 79 4.04 10.34 16.03
CA GLY A 79 2.88 11.03 16.58
C GLY A 79 1.80 11.42 15.58
N LYS A 80 1.84 10.88 14.36
CA LYS A 80 0.88 11.21 13.31
C LYS A 80 -0.21 10.15 13.13
N GLY A 81 -0.28 9.20 14.04
CA GLY A 81 -1.30 8.16 14.00
C GLY A 81 -1.05 7.08 12.95
N LEU A 82 0.19 6.99 12.46
CA LEU A 82 0.58 5.97 11.50
C LEU A 82 1.02 4.70 12.22
N GLY A 83 0.57 3.55 11.73
CA GLY A 83 1.07 2.27 12.21
C GLY A 83 2.37 1.90 11.51
N TYR A 84 3.04 0.88 12.04
CA TYR A 84 4.31 0.42 11.51
C TYR A 84 4.20 -0.04 10.05
N ILE A 85 3.11 -0.74 9.71
CA ILE A 85 2.87 -1.17 8.33
C ILE A 85 2.69 0.03 7.42
N ASP A 86 1.95 1.06 7.85
CA ASP A 86 1.78 2.29 7.08
C ASP A 86 3.12 2.92 6.74
N VAL A 87 4.02 2.98 7.71
CA VAL A 87 5.35 3.56 7.51
C VAL A 87 6.17 2.72 6.52
N HIS A 88 6.04 1.40 6.58
CA HIS A 88 6.69 0.51 5.60
C HIS A 88 6.21 0.80 4.18
N LEU A 89 4.90 1.03 4.01
CA LEU A 89 4.35 1.35 2.69
C LEU A 89 4.89 2.69 2.19
N LEU A 90 4.94 3.69 3.06
CA LEU A 90 5.51 4.99 2.72
C LEU A 90 6.98 4.88 2.32
N ALA A 91 7.76 4.16 3.11
CA ALA A 91 9.19 3.96 2.84
C ALA A 91 9.40 3.26 1.49
N SER A 92 8.65 2.19 1.23
CA SER A 92 8.73 1.48 -0.05
C SER A 92 8.36 2.41 -1.21
N ALA A 93 7.28 3.19 -1.06
CA ALA A 93 6.83 4.10 -2.10
C ALA A 93 7.88 5.18 -2.41
N VAL A 94 8.40 5.83 -1.37
CA VAL A 94 9.38 6.91 -1.53
C VAL A 94 10.70 6.38 -2.10
N LEU A 95 11.22 5.29 -1.53
CA LEU A 95 12.54 4.78 -1.92
C LEU A 95 12.54 4.12 -3.30
N THR A 96 11.42 3.65 -3.78
CA THR A 96 11.32 3.01 -5.11
C THR A 96 10.62 3.88 -6.13
N GLY A 97 10.15 5.07 -5.75
CA GLY A 97 9.49 5.99 -6.67
C GLY A 97 8.09 5.54 -7.10
N LEU A 98 7.39 4.77 -6.28
CA LEU A 98 6.04 4.32 -6.59
C LEU A 98 5.02 5.26 -5.92
N PRO A 99 4.03 5.78 -6.66
CA PRO A 99 2.91 6.47 -6.01
C PRO A 99 2.12 5.48 -5.14
N LEU A 100 1.65 5.97 -3.99
CA LEU A 100 0.84 5.19 -3.05
C LEU A 100 -0.62 5.61 -3.14
N TRP A 101 -1.50 4.64 -3.41
CA TRP A 101 -2.95 4.86 -3.43
C TRP A 101 -3.55 4.27 -2.16
N THR A 102 -4.13 5.12 -1.34
CA THR A 102 -4.78 4.73 -0.08
C THR A 102 -6.06 5.53 0.13
N LEU A 103 -7.00 4.94 0.85
CA LEU A 103 -8.23 5.62 1.30
C LEU A 103 -8.15 5.98 2.79
N ASP A 104 -7.09 5.57 3.48
CA ASP A 104 -6.87 5.94 4.88
C ASP A 104 -6.41 7.40 4.93
N LYS A 105 -7.14 8.23 5.66
CA LYS A 105 -6.88 9.67 5.71
C LYS A 105 -5.52 10.04 6.25
N LYS A 106 -5.06 9.35 7.29
CA LYS A 106 -3.77 9.64 7.92
C LYS A 106 -2.62 9.25 7.01
N LEU A 107 -2.72 8.06 6.40
CA LEU A 107 -1.71 7.59 5.47
C LEU A 107 -1.68 8.45 4.21
N LYS A 108 -2.83 8.85 3.70
CA LYS A 108 -2.93 9.72 2.54
C LYS A 108 -2.26 11.07 2.80
N LYS A 109 -2.52 11.66 3.97
CA LYS A 109 -1.91 12.93 4.35
C LYS A 109 -0.39 12.82 4.42
N ALA A 110 0.12 11.74 4.98
CA ALA A 110 1.56 11.49 5.02
C ALA A 110 2.15 11.32 3.63
N ALA A 111 1.45 10.59 2.76
CA ALA A 111 1.89 10.40 1.37
C ALA A 111 1.91 11.73 0.61
N GLU A 112 0.92 12.59 0.83
CA GLU A 112 0.89 13.95 0.26
C GLU A 112 2.12 14.75 0.70
N GLY A 113 2.44 14.72 1.99
CA GLY A 113 3.59 15.44 2.54
C GLY A 113 4.92 14.92 2.00
N LEU A 114 4.99 13.66 1.61
CA LEU A 114 6.19 13.04 1.05
C LEU A 114 6.18 13.04 -0.50
N HIS A 115 5.17 13.62 -1.10
CA HIS A 115 5.01 13.72 -2.56
C HIS A 115 4.96 12.35 -3.25
N CYS A 116 4.41 11.34 -2.59
CA CYS A 116 4.22 10.01 -3.17
C CYS A 116 2.76 9.58 -3.27
N GLU A 117 1.85 10.52 -3.10
CA GLU A 117 0.42 10.23 -3.22
C GLU A 117 0.04 9.94 -4.67
N TYR A 118 -0.76 8.89 -4.87
CA TYR A 118 -1.41 8.63 -6.16
C TYR A 118 -2.68 9.45 -6.26
N ARG A 119 -2.83 10.13 -7.36
CA ARG A 119 -4.01 10.93 -7.65
C ARG A 119 -4.84 10.27 -8.76
#